data_ae77544fdfd9e400cdd42b591cf970e6
#
_entry.id   ae77544fdfd9e400cdd42b591cf970e6
#
_cell.length_a   1.000
_cell.length_b   1.000
_cell.length_c   1.000
_cell.angle_alpha   90.00
_cell.angle_beta   90.00
_cell.angle_gamma   90.00
#
_symmetry.space_group_name_H-M   'P 1'
#
loop_
_entity.id
_entity.type
_entity.pdbx_description
1 polymer ?
#
loop_
_entity_poly.entity_id
_entity_poly.type
_entity_poly.pdbx_seq_one_letter_code
_entity_poly.pdbx_strand_id
1 'polypeptide(L)'
;MKKATIITVAFLLLAAATIFFANRKRGEWIEEKRFQMATVTKIVIPRTKNSGTIIQEAFAAIDEVERAASRFIPESEINSLNDGQWHKLSPVLLPMWEKARELYELSGGRFDPTAGKLISLWGFGPEGIKKEPTAEEIEEALRLTGLDKVETSNDFIRLPKGMRLDLNSLAAGYAADRAAAVLKKHGLTKFLVDAGGEIVCASPGKKIWDIGIKDPESENETSVISLYNGAVSTSGSYANFYKSGSNSVTHIVDARTGKAAKTSLLSVSVVARDGIAADGLSTMLFCLPPEEGKKFPANAMFIEEVGGKLKTTKTGEWENLEKWRAKQDSNLRPTD
;
A
#
# COMPACT_ATOMS: atom_id res chain seq x y z
N MET A 1 53.46 7.61 -35.34
CA MET A 1 52.87 6.38 -34.75
C MET A 1 52.75 6.44 -33.22
N LYS A 2 53.72 6.88 -32.41
CA LYS A 2 53.64 6.86 -30.96
C LYS A 2 52.51 7.71 -30.33
N LYS A 3 52.10 8.85 -30.89
CA LYS A 3 51.00 9.71 -30.32
C LYS A 3 49.63 9.10 -30.48
N ALA A 4 49.33 8.45 -31.61
CA ALA A 4 48.04 7.80 -31.84
C ALA A 4 47.81 6.60 -30.88
N THR A 5 48.89 5.83 -30.63
CA THR A 5 48.82 4.68 -29.73
C THR A 5 48.56 5.12 -28.26
N ILE A 6 49.16 6.24 -27.82
CA ILE A 6 48.95 6.78 -26.47
C ILE A 6 47.51 7.26 -26.27
N ILE A 7 46.91 7.92 -27.28
CA ILE A 7 45.52 8.40 -27.22
C ILE A 7 44.57 7.22 -27.19
N THR A 8 44.80 6.16 -27.97
CA THR A 8 43.95 4.96 -27.96
C THR A 8 44.00 4.23 -26.60
N VAL A 9 45.15 4.09 -26.01
CA VAL A 9 45.33 3.46 -24.68
C VAL A 9 44.63 4.29 -23.59
N ALA A 10 44.78 5.63 -23.62
CA ALA A 10 44.09 6.51 -22.69
C ALA A 10 42.55 6.42 -22.80
N PHE A 11 42.02 6.31 -24.04
CA PHE A 11 40.58 6.16 -24.26
C PHE A 11 40.04 4.79 -23.77
N LEU A 12 40.81 3.72 -23.96
CA LEU A 12 40.49 2.38 -23.45
C LEU A 12 40.54 2.31 -21.93
N LEU A 13 41.50 2.99 -21.29
CA LEU A 13 41.57 3.09 -19.83
C LEU A 13 40.42 3.92 -19.25
N LEU A 14 40.05 5.01 -19.93
CA LEU A 14 38.89 5.83 -19.51
C LEU A 14 37.59 5.07 -19.67
N ALA A 15 37.41 4.34 -20.77
CA ALA A 15 36.25 3.48 -21.00
C ALA A 15 36.18 2.32 -19.99
N ALA A 16 37.32 1.68 -19.69
CA ALA A 16 37.39 0.64 -18.65
C ALA A 16 37.08 1.19 -17.25
N ALA A 17 37.58 2.40 -16.94
CA ALA A 17 37.29 3.07 -15.67
C ALA A 17 35.79 3.43 -15.56
N THR A 18 35.18 3.97 -16.62
CA THR A 18 33.73 4.27 -16.64
C THR A 18 32.88 3.02 -16.53
N ILE A 19 33.23 1.94 -17.20
CA ILE A 19 32.57 0.63 -17.08
C ILE A 19 32.77 0.06 -15.66
N PHE A 20 33.97 0.16 -15.08
CA PHE A 20 34.28 -0.28 -13.73
C PHE A 20 33.48 0.51 -12.67
N PHE A 21 33.40 1.84 -12.79
CA PHE A 21 32.63 2.69 -11.88
C PHE A 21 31.12 2.50 -12.08
N ALA A 22 30.63 2.30 -13.31
CA ALA A 22 29.24 1.99 -13.59
C ALA A 22 28.83 0.61 -13.03
N ASN A 23 29.69 -0.40 -13.17
CA ASN A 23 29.49 -1.72 -12.59
C ASN A 23 29.63 -1.71 -11.06
N ARG A 24 30.50 -0.87 -10.49
CA ARG A 24 30.63 -0.72 -9.03
C ARG A 24 29.37 -0.11 -8.42
N LYS A 25 28.72 0.88 -9.07
CA LYS A 25 27.42 1.42 -8.62
C LYS A 25 26.29 0.42 -8.76
N ARG A 26 26.23 -0.40 -9.84
CA ARG A 26 25.28 -1.49 -9.99
C ARG A 26 25.49 -2.63 -9.00
N GLY A 27 26.70 -2.79 -8.45
CA GLY A 27 27.04 -3.86 -7.51
C GLY A 27 26.70 -3.56 -6.03
N GLU A 28 26.33 -2.32 -5.67
CA GLU A 28 26.09 -1.93 -4.28
C GLU A 28 24.71 -2.33 -3.75
N TRP A 29 23.72 -2.57 -4.62
CA TRP A 29 22.34 -2.87 -4.27
C TRP A 29 21.89 -4.17 -4.92
N ILE A 30 20.96 -4.84 -4.26
CA ILE A 30 20.20 -5.99 -4.77
C ILE A 30 18.74 -5.58 -4.79
N GLU A 31 18.09 -5.83 -5.92
CA GLU A 31 16.65 -5.78 -6.09
C GLU A 31 16.16 -7.17 -6.44
N GLU A 32 15.20 -7.68 -5.67
CA GLU A 32 14.48 -8.91 -6.01
C GLU A 32 12.96 -8.64 -6.06
N LYS A 33 12.29 -9.34 -6.97
CA LYS A 33 10.85 -9.25 -7.18
C LYS A 33 10.21 -10.63 -7.08
N ARG A 34 8.99 -10.68 -6.52
CA ARG A 34 8.14 -11.86 -6.50
C ARG A 34 6.71 -11.50 -6.79
N PHE A 35 5.95 -12.47 -7.26
CA PHE A 35 4.50 -12.35 -7.33
C PHE A 35 3.90 -12.92 -6.03
N GLN A 36 3.35 -12.07 -5.18
CA GLN A 36 2.73 -12.38 -3.89
C GLN A 36 1.56 -11.41 -3.68
N MET A 37 0.57 -11.77 -2.88
CA MET A 37 -0.60 -10.92 -2.60
C MET A 37 -1.31 -10.39 -3.87
N ALA A 38 -1.34 -11.23 -4.93
CA ALA A 38 -1.88 -10.91 -6.25
C ALA A 38 -1.22 -9.70 -6.95
N THR A 39 0.01 -9.33 -6.56
CA THR A 39 0.76 -8.22 -7.12
C THR A 39 2.25 -8.55 -7.23
N VAL A 40 3.04 -7.62 -7.79
CA VAL A 40 4.51 -7.72 -7.79
C VAL A 40 5.04 -7.06 -6.54
N THR A 41 5.60 -7.85 -5.64
CA THR A 41 6.36 -7.35 -4.49
C THR A 41 7.83 -7.17 -4.84
N LYS A 42 8.49 -6.16 -4.27
CA LYS A 42 9.88 -5.81 -4.54
C LYS A 42 10.61 -5.47 -3.26
N ILE A 43 11.82 -6.01 -3.11
CA ILE A 43 12.70 -5.69 -1.99
C ILE A 43 14.03 -5.20 -2.54
N VAL A 44 14.47 -4.03 -2.06
CA VAL A 44 15.75 -3.40 -2.42
C VAL A 44 16.58 -3.20 -1.17
N ILE A 45 17.77 -3.80 -1.13
CA ILE A 45 18.72 -3.70 -0.01
C ILE A 45 20.16 -3.48 -0.50
N PRO A 46 21.06 -2.95 0.32
CA PRO A 46 22.49 -2.99 0.04
C PRO A 46 22.99 -4.43 -0.08
N ARG A 47 23.93 -4.68 -0.98
CA ARG A 47 24.55 -6.00 -1.13
C ARG A 47 25.40 -6.32 0.09
N THR A 48 25.08 -7.44 0.74
CA THR A 48 25.82 -8.04 1.84
C THR A 48 26.14 -9.51 1.54
N LYS A 49 26.99 -10.13 2.33
CA LYS A 49 27.34 -11.56 2.16
C LYS A 49 26.13 -12.48 2.22
N ASN A 50 25.10 -12.09 3.02
CA ASN A 50 23.91 -12.92 3.28
C ASN A 50 22.64 -12.34 2.63
N SER A 51 22.75 -11.43 1.66
CA SER A 51 21.60 -10.76 1.07
C SER A 51 20.51 -11.72 0.57
N GLY A 52 20.90 -12.83 -0.07
CA GLY A 52 19.92 -13.80 -0.58
C GLY A 52 19.07 -14.40 0.53
N THR A 53 19.68 -14.87 1.63
CA THR A 53 18.93 -15.41 2.79
C THR A 53 18.04 -14.36 3.43
N ILE A 54 18.55 -13.15 3.63
CA ILE A 54 17.80 -12.05 4.26
C ILE A 54 16.55 -11.69 3.42
N ILE A 55 16.71 -11.60 2.10
CA ILE A 55 15.59 -11.31 1.19
C ILE A 55 14.56 -12.45 1.20
N GLN A 56 15.01 -13.72 1.24
CA GLN A 56 14.11 -14.87 1.32
C GLN A 56 13.27 -14.82 2.61
N GLU A 57 13.88 -14.53 3.76
CA GLU A 57 13.18 -14.37 5.03
C GLU A 57 12.19 -13.19 5.00
N ALA A 58 12.56 -12.08 4.37
CA ALA A 58 11.67 -10.93 4.22
C ALA A 58 10.45 -11.25 3.33
N PHE A 59 10.63 -11.96 2.22
CA PHE A 59 9.51 -12.45 1.41
C PHE A 59 8.65 -13.47 2.15
N ALA A 60 9.24 -14.35 2.95
CA ALA A 60 8.48 -15.29 3.77
C ALA A 60 7.57 -14.56 4.79
N ALA A 61 8.00 -13.42 5.32
CA ALA A 61 7.17 -12.60 6.20
C ALA A 61 5.97 -11.96 5.47
N ILE A 62 6.09 -11.65 4.18
CA ILE A 62 4.95 -11.24 3.33
C ILE A 62 3.97 -12.41 3.14
N ASP A 63 4.48 -13.61 2.83
CA ASP A 63 3.67 -14.83 2.69
C ASP A 63 2.88 -15.17 3.98
N GLU A 64 3.45 -14.91 5.16
CA GLU A 64 2.75 -15.11 6.44
C GLU A 64 1.50 -14.22 6.53
N VAL A 65 1.61 -12.96 6.14
CA VAL A 65 0.47 -12.02 6.14
C VAL A 65 -0.59 -12.45 5.13
N GLU A 66 -0.18 -12.84 3.92
CA GLU A 66 -1.10 -13.33 2.90
C GLU A 66 -1.87 -14.56 3.38
N ARG A 67 -1.19 -15.55 3.96
CA ARG A 67 -1.83 -16.75 4.49
C ARG A 67 -2.77 -16.49 5.65
N ALA A 68 -2.50 -15.48 6.48
CA ALA A 68 -3.38 -15.13 7.59
C ALA A 68 -4.60 -14.29 7.14
N ALA A 69 -4.40 -13.29 6.30
CA ALA A 69 -5.37 -12.24 6.04
C ALA A 69 -6.09 -12.34 4.68
N SER A 70 -5.65 -13.20 3.77
CA SER A 70 -6.25 -13.29 2.44
C SER A 70 -7.61 -13.99 2.48
N ARG A 71 -8.66 -13.29 2.03
CA ARG A 71 -9.99 -13.90 1.83
C ARG A 71 -10.04 -14.89 0.67
N PHE A 72 -9.06 -14.82 -0.23
CA PHE A 72 -8.95 -15.66 -1.44
C PHE A 72 -8.27 -17.01 -1.19
N ILE A 73 -7.65 -17.20 -0.04
CA ILE A 73 -7.07 -18.48 0.41
C ILE A 73 -8.09 -19.14 1.34
N PRO A 74 -8.74 -20.24 0.96
CA PRO A 74 -9.80 -20.88 1.76
C PRO A 74 -9.36 -21.23 3.18
N GLU A 75 -8.10 -21.68 3.34
CA GLU A 75 -7.51 -22.12 4.61
C GLU A 75 -6.91 -20.97 5.43
N SER A 76 -7.05 -19.71 5.00
CA SER A 76 -6.54 -18.56 5.74
C SER A 76 -7.23 -18.39 7.09
N GLU A 77 -6.49 -17.85 8.07
CA GLU A 77 -7.02 -17.60 9.40
C GLU A 77 -8.29 -16.74 9.36
N ILE A 78 -8.29 -15.66 8.57
CA ILE A 78 -9.45 -14.74 8.48
C ILE A 78 -10.72 -15.45 8.02
N ASN A 79 -10.63 -16.47 7.18
CA ASN A 79 -11.78 -17.23 6.71
C ASN A 79 -12.32 -18.23 7.76
N SER A 80 -11.51 -18.61 8.76
CA SER A 80 -11.95 -19.48 9.86
C SER A 80 -12.83 -18.76 10.89
N LEU A 81 -12.82 -17.41 10.91
CA LEU A 81 -13.44 -16.60 11.95
C LEU A 81 -14.98 -16.51 11.84
N ASN A 82 -15.58 -16.97 10.75
CA ASN A 82 -16.99 -16.70 10.40
C ASN A 82 -18.01 -17.74 10.90
N ASP A 83 -17.62 -18.63 11.80
CA ASP A 83 -18.42 -19.77 12.29
C ASP A 83 -19.29 -19.46 13.52
N GLY A 84 -19.11 -18.28 14.13
CA GLY A 84 -19.83 -17.87 15.34
C GLY A 84 -19.15 -18.29 16.65
N GLN A 85 -17.95 -18.84 16.59
CA GLN A 85 -17.19 -19.27 17.78
C GLN A 85 -16.13 -18.23 18.18
N TRP A 86 -15.59 -18.41 19.38
CA TRP A 86 -14.44 -17.63 19.84
C TRP A 86 -13.15 -18.17 19.20
N HIS A 87 -12.41 -17.29 18.54
CA HIS A 87 -11.11 -17.56 17.96
C HIS A 87 -10.03 -16.68 18.60
N LYS A 88 -8.88 -17.27 18.86
CA LYS A 88 -7.70 -16.50 19.23
C LYS A 88 -7.04 -15.98 17.96
N LEU A 89 -6.86 -14.66 17.86
CA LEU A 89 -6.13 -14.06 16.75
C LEU A 89 -4.63 -14.37 16.86
N SER A 90 -4.03 -14.73 15.73
CA SER A 90 -2.58 -14.91 15.64
C SER A 90 -1.82 -13.60 15.87
N PRO A 91 -0.52 -13.66 16.20
CA PRO A 91 0.35 -12.47 16.27
C PRO A 91 0.45 -11.71 14.93
N VAL A 92 0.02 -12.32 13.81
CA VAL A 92 -0.04 -11.68 12.50
C VAL A 92 -1.35 -10.91 12.33
N LEU A 93 -2.48 -11.52 12.68
CA LEU A 93 -3.80 -10.94 12.43
C LEU A 93 -4.22 -9.90 13.49
N LEU A 94 -3.76 -10.07 14.75
CA LEU A 94 -4.12 -9.18 15.84
C LEU A 94 -3.78 -7.69 15.60
N PRO A 95 -2.56 -7.31 15.16
CA PRO A 95 -2.24 -5.91 14.87
C PRO A 95 -3.09 -5.31 13.75
N MET A 96 -3.48 -6.12 12.75
CA MET A 96 -4.35 -5.68 11.67
C MET A 96 -5.77 -5.44 12.17
N TRP A 97 -6.27 -6.32 13.05
CA TRP A 97 -7.58 -6.15 13.69
C TRP A 97 -7.62 -4.88 14.56
N GLU A 98 -6.59 -4.65 15.37
CA GLU A 98 -6.50 -3.46 16.22
C GLU A 98 -6.49 -2.17 15.38
N LYS A 99 -5.69 -2.15 14.31
CA LYS A 99 -5.64 -1.01 13.40
C LYS A 99 -6.98 -0.81 12.66
N ALA A 100 -7.65 -1.88 12.24
CA ALA A 100 -8.96 -1.79 11.59
C ALA A 100 -10.02 -1.19 12.53
N ARG A 101 -10.02 -1.54 13.82
CA ARG A 101 -10.90 -0.95 14.82
C ARG A 101 -10.62 0.55 15.03
N GLU A 102 -9.35 0.93 15.14
CA GLU A 102 -8.95 2.35 15.23
C GLU A 102 -9.49 3.15 14.03
N LEU A 103 -9.33 2.65 12.81
CA LEU A 103 -9.80 3.32 11.59
C LEU A 103 -11.33 3.36 11.49
N TYR A 104 -12.01 2.33 11.97
CA TYR A 104 -13.47 2.34 12.11
C TYR A 104 -13.96 3.50 12.97
N GLU A 105 -13.37 3.66 14.17
CA GLU A 105 -13.70 4.74 15.10
C GLU A 105 -13.38 6.11 14.49
N LEU A 106 -12.20 6.29 13.91
CA LEU A 106 -11.77 7.54 13.28
C LEU A 106 -12.64 7.96 12.10
N SER A 107 -13.19 7.00 11.36
CA SER A 107 -14.06 7.25 10.20
C SER A 107 -15.55 7.41 10.55
N GLY A 108 -15.92 7.22 11.84
CA GLY A 108 -17.34 7.15 12.22
C GLY A 108 -18.07 5.98 11.55
N GLY A 109 -17.39 4.85 11.39
CA GLY A 109 -17.95 3.61 10.84
C GLY A 109 -18.04 3.56 9.30
N ARG A 110 -17.45 4.52 8.58
CA ARG A 110 -17.41 4.46 7.10
C ARG A 110 -16.39 3.44 6.58
N PHE A 111 -15.24 3.38 7.24
CA PHE A 111 -14.32 2.26 7.11
C PHE A 111 -14.76 1.18 8.08
N ASP A 112 -15.19 0.03 7.58
CA ASP A 112 -15.67 -1.07 8.42
C ASP A 112 -15.03 -2.39 8.00
N PRO A 113 -14.17 -2.99 8.84
CA PRO A 113 -13.52 -4.26 8.53
C PRO A 113 -14.51 -5.44 8.44
N THR A 114 -15.76 -5.27 8.85
CA THR A 114 -16.82 -6.32 8.76
C THR A 114 -17.58 -6.29 7.42
N ALA A 115 -17.21 -5.39 6.51
CA ALA A 115 -17.87 -5.22 5.21
C ALA A 115 -17.54 -6.33 4.19
N GLY A 116 -16.83 -7.39 4.58
CA GLY A 116 -16.37 -8.43 3.67
C GLY A 116 -17.50 -9.11 2.88
N LYS A 117 -18.69 -9.26 3.46
CA LYS A 117 -19.86 -9.80 2.75
C LYS A 117 -20.41 -8.82 1.71
N LEU A 118 -20.45 -7.53 2.03
CA LEU A 118 -20.85 -6.47 1.08
C LEU A 118 -19.86 -6.38 -0.08
N ILE A 119 -18.56 -6.39 0.20
CA ILE A 119 -17.51 -6.34 -0.83
C ILE A 119 -17.62 -7.54 -1.78
N SER A 120 -17.86 -8.74 -1.23
CA SER A 120 -18.11 -9.96 -2.04
C SER A 120 -19.37 -9.83 -2.89
N LEU A 121 -20.45 -9.27 -2.34
CA LEU A 121 -21.73 -9.07 -3.04
C LEU A 121 -21.57 -8.16 -4.27
N TRP A 122 -20.73 -7.13 -4.19
CA TRP A 122 -20.37 -6.26 -5.31
C TRP A 122 -19.36 -6.90 -6.30
N GLY A 123 -18.97 -8.17 -6.10
CA GLY A 123 -18.12 -8.94 -7.00
C GLY A 123 -16.61 -8.73 -6.79
N PHE A 124 -16.21 -8.18 -5.66
CA PHE A 124 -14.79 -8.01 -5.29
C PHE A 124 -14.32 -9.04 -4.25
N GLY A 125 -15.08 -10.11 -4.05
CA GLY A 125 -14.75 -11.26 -3.22
C GLY A 125 -14.24 -12.45 -4.02
N PRO A 126 -13.95 -13.57 -3.33
CA PRO A 126 -13.52 -14.83 -3.96
C PRO A 126 -14.52 -15.39 -4.98
N GLU A 127 -15.81 -15.11 -4.79
CA GLU A 127 -16.89 -15.55 -5.67
C GLU A 127 -16.85 -14.87 -7.05
N GLY A 128 -16.26 -13.66 -7.15
CA GLY A 128 -15.91 -12.99 -8.41
C GLY A 128 -17.07 -12.58 -9.32
N ILE A 129 -18.34 -12.67 -8.87
CA ILE A 129 -19.52 -12.36 -9.69
C ILE A 129 -19.74 -10.84 -9.69
N LYS A 130 -19.27 -10.18 -10.75
CA LYS A 130 -19.44 -8.73 -10.93
C LYS A 130 -20.82 -8.42 -11.44
N LYS A 131 -21.75 -8.11 -10.54
CA LYS A 131 -23.12 -7.67 -10.81
C LYS A 131 -23.51 -6.56 -9.85
N GLU A 132 -24.47 -5.74 -10.23
CA GLU A 132 -25.11 -4.82 -9.30
C GLU A 132 -26.09 -5.62 -8.41
N PRO A 133 -25.93 -5.58 -7.07
CA PRO A 133 -26.80 -6.32 -6.17
C PRO A 133 -28.19 -5.68 -6.07
N THR A 134 -29.20 -6.50 -5.74
CA THR A 134 -30.56 -6.00 -5.45
C THR A 134 -30.60 -5.33 -4.07
N ALA A 135 -31.65 -4.56 -3.81
CA ALA A 135 -31.84 -3.91 -2.51
C ALA A 135 -31.95 -4.94 -1.38
N GLU A 136 -32.64 -6.08 -1.64
CA GLU A 136 -32.80 -7.17 -0.68
C GLU A 136 -31.46 -7.85 -0.36
N GLU A 137 -30.61 -8.09 -1.38
CA GLU A 137 -29.28 -8.66 -1.19
C GLU A 137 -28.39 -7.74 -0.34
N ILE A 138 -28.47 -6.41 -0.58
CA ILE A 138 -27.75 -5.40 0.21
C ILE A 138 -28.23 -5.41 1.67
N GLU A 139 -29.55 -5.40 1.89
CA GLU A 139 -30.13 -5.42 3.24
C GLU A 139 -29.71 -6.68 4.02
N GLU A 140 -29.72 -7.84 3.38
CA GLU A 140 -29.25 -9.08 4.00
C GLU A 140 -27.76 -9.01 4.39
N ALA A 141 -26.91 -8.47 3.50
CA ALA A 141 -25.49 -8.31 3.78
C ALA A 141 -25.23 -7.30 4.91
N LEU A 142 -26.00 -6.20 4.99
CA LEU A 142 -25.95 -5.21 6.07
C LEU A 142 -26.28 -5.79 7.44
N ARG A 143 -27.18 -6.80 7.53
CA ARG A 143 -27.44 -7.50 8.80
C ARG A 143 -26.22 -8.19 9.37
N LEU A 144 -25.27 -8.57 8.50
CA LEU A 144 -23.98 -9.19 8.83
C LEU A 144 -22.80 -8.23 8.71
N THR A 145 -23.04 -6.91 8.77
CA THR A 145 -22.04 -5.85 8.75
C THR A 145 -22.24 -4.96 9.97
N GLY A 146 -21.18 -4.47 10.56
CA GLY A 146 -21.16 -3.59 11.74
C GLY A 146 -20.24 -4.11 12.82
N LEU A 147 -19.23 -3.30 13.16
CA LEU A 147 -18.24 -3.62 14.18
C LEU A 147 -18.85 -3.78 15.57
N ASP A 148 -19.97 -3.11 15.85
CA ASP A 148 -20.76 -3.21 17.06
C ASP A 148 -21.31 -4.61 17.36
N LYS A 149 -21.37 -5.48 16.34
CA LYS A 149 -21.83 -6.87 16.46
C LYS A 149 -20.69 -7.85 16.76
N VAL A 150 -19.46 -7.39 16.77
CA VAL A 150 -18.26 -8.21 17.00
C VAL A 150 -17.91 -8.20 18.49
N GLU A 151 -17.78 -9.38 19.06
CA GLU A 151 -17.34 -9.52 20.44
C GLU A 151 -15.82 -9.72 20.51
N THR A 152 -15.17 -9.03 21.44
CA THR A 152 -13.72 -9.14 21.65
C THR A 152 -13.38 -9.31 23.12
N SER A 153 -12.38 -10.14 23.44
CA SER A 153 -11.84 -10.32 24.78
C SER A 153 -10.34 -10.57 24.70
N ASN A 154 -9.53 -9.59 25.08
CA ASN A 154 -8.07 -9.60 24.85
C ASN A 154 -7.74 -9.86 23.38
N ASP A 155 -7.01 -10.96 23.11
CA ASP A 155 -6.63 -11.42 21.78
C ASP A 155 -7.63 -12.40 21.13
N PHE A 156 -8.84 -12.54 21.70
CA PHE A 156 -9.92 -13.35 21.17
C PHE A 156 -11.00 -12.49 20.50
N ILE A 157 -11.58 -13.04 19.43
CA ILE A 157 -12.67 -12.45 18.65
C ILE A 157 -13.79 -13.46 18.45
N ARG A 158 -15.03 -13.00 18.43
CA ARG A 158 -16.18 -13.77 17.98
C ARG A 158 -17.00 -12.93 17.01
N LEU A 159 -17.15 -13.43 15.81
CA LEU A 159 -18.03 -12.84 14.80
C LEU A 159 -19.41 -13.51 14.82
N PRO A 160 -20.51 -12.80 14.54
CA PRO A 160 -21.76 -13.44 14.19
C PRO A 160 -21.56 -14.45 13.04
N LYS A 161 -22.23 -15.62 13.15
CA LYS A 161 -22.12 -16.63 12.10
C LYS A 161 -22.45 -16.09 10.71
N GLY A 162 -21.54 -16.25 9.77
CA GLY A 162 -21.67 -15.77 8.39
C GLY A 162 -21.20 -14.33 8.17
N MET A 163 -20.85 -13.57 9.22
CA MET A 163 -20.12 -12.30 9.05
C MET A 163 -18.73 -12.60 8.47
N ARG A 164 -18.22 -11.70 7.63
CA ARG A 164 -16.89 -11.83 7.03
C ARG A 164 -16.07 -10.56 7.27
N LEU A 165 -14.87 -10.73 7.81
CA LEU A 165 -13.90 -9.66 7.87
C LEU A 165 -13.25 -9.44 6.50
N ASP A 166 -12.88 -8.19 6.23
CA ASP A 166 -11.99 -7.78 5.15
C ASP A 166 -10.91 -6.86 5.71
N LEU A 167 -9.68 -7.33 5.67
CA LEU A 167 -8.50 -6.58 6.10
C LEU A 167 -7.54 -6.28 4.94
N ASN A 168 -8.02 -6.42 3.69
CA ASN A 168 -7.19 -6.19 2.50
C ASN A 168 -6.63 -4.76 2.43
N SER A 169 -7.38 -3.79 2.97
CA SER A 169 -6.98 -2.38 3.08
C SER A 169 -5.85 -2.09 4.08
N LEU A 170 -5.32 -3.13 4.71
CA LEU A 170 -4.21 -3.07 5.67
C LEU A 170 -3.13 -4.09 5.33
N ALA A 171 -3.48 -5.09 4.49
CA ALA A 171 -2.69 -6.30 4.36
C ALA A 171 -1.36 -6.05 3.64
N ALA A 172 -1.36 -5.26 2.57
CA ALA A 172 -0.16 -5.01 1.79
C ALA A 172 0.81 -4.08 2.53
N GLY A 173 0.29 -3.01 3.17
CA GLY A 173 1.09 -2.14 4.03
C GLY A 173 1.68 -2.88 5.21
N TYR A 174 0.89 -3.74 5.88
CA TYR A 174 1.38 -4.54 7.00
C TYR A 174 2.40 -5.60 6.55
N ALA A 175 2.21 -6.22 5.39
CA ALA A 175 3.19 -7.15 4.82
C ALA A 175 4.54 -6.48 4.54
N ALA A 176 4.51 -5.25 4.01
CA ALA A 176 5.73 -4.45 3.84
C ALA A 176 6.41 -4.12 5.18
N ASP A 177 5.63 -3.81 6.23
CA ASP A 177 6.16 -3.60 7.58
C ASP A 177 6.82 -4.87 8.17
N ARG A 178 6.19 -6.03 7.97
CA ARG A 178 6.73 -7.32 8.44
C ARG A 178 8.04 -7.66 7.74
N ALA A 179 8.13 -7.47 6.42
CA ALA A 179 9.37 -7.60 5.67
C ALA A 179 10.44 -6.60 6.14
N ALA A 180 10.07 -5.34 6.33
CA ALA A 180 10.97 -4.31 6.87
C ALA A 180 11.49 -4.66 8.27
N ALA A 181 10.68 -5.27 9.13
CA ALA A 181 11.09 -5.75 10.45
C ALA A 181 12.15 -6.85 10.37
N VAL A 182 12.02 -7.79 9.42
CA VAL A 182 13.05 -8.80 9.13
C VAL A 182 14.35 -8.15 8.69
N LEU A 183 14.29 -7.19 7.76
CA LEU A 183 15.48 -6.47 7.29
C LEU A 183 16.20 -5.75 8.45
N LYS A 184 15.44 -5.07 9.31
CA LYS A 184 15.96 -4.40 10.52
C LYS A 184 16.58 -5.38 11.51
N LYS A 185 15.98 -6.55 11.73
CA LYS A 185 16.51 -7.61 12.60
C LYS A 185 17.88 -8.10 12.15
N HIS A 186 18.13 -8.10 10.82
CA HIS A 186 19.44 -8.40 10.25
C HIS A 186 20.40 -7.18 10.22
N GLY A 187 20.07 -6.09 10.90
CA GLY A 187 20.91 -4.90 11.00
C GLY A 187 20.88 -4.01 9.75
N LEU A 188 19.99 -4.25 8.80
CA LEU A 188 19.85 -3.40 7.62
C LEU A 188 19.11 -2.11 8.01
N THR A 189 19.76 -0.98 7.77
CA THR A 189 19.21 0.35 8.04
C THR A 189 18.81 1.09 6.76
N LYS A 190 19.14 0.51 5.59
CA LYS A 190 18.84 1.07 4.27
C LYS A 190 18.11 0.03 3.45
N PHE A 191 16.85 0.27 3.13
CA PHE A 191 16.05 -0.64 2.33
C PHE A 191 14.79 0.05 1.78
N LEU A 192 14.20 -0.57 0.77
CA LEU A 192 12.85 -0.31 0.30
C LEU A 192 12.14 -1.64 0.13
N VAL A 193 10.94 -1.74 0.68
CA VAL A 193 9.98 -2.82 0.44
C VAL A 193 8.77 -2.20 -0.24
N ASP A 194 8.36 -2.78 -1.36
CA ASP A 194 7.20 -2.38 -2.15
C ASP A 194 6.30 -3.61 -2.31
N ALA A 195 5.12 -3.55 -1.75
CA ALA A 195 4.13 -4.63 -1.77
C ALA A 195 2.94 -4.27 -2.70
N GLY A 196 3.26 -3.88 -3.95
CA GLY A 196 2.24 -3.55 -4.94
C GLY A 196 1.80 -2.09 -4.96
N GLY A 197 2.67 -1.19 -4.51
CA GLY A 197 2.42 0.25 -4.36
C GLY A 197 2.38 0.71 -2.90
N GLU A 198 2.27 -0.23 -1.95
CA GLU A 198 2.42 0.01 -0.53
C GLU A 198 3.91 -0.08 -0.19
N ILE A 199 4.53 1.08 -0.03
CA ILE A 199 5.99 1.19 0.08
C ILE A 199 6.39 1.53 1.51
N VAL A 200 7.30 0.71 2.07
CA VAL A 200 7.99 0.99 3.34
C VAL A 200 9.47 1.16 3.06
N CYS A 201 10.06 2.25 3.51
CA CYS A 201 11.47 2.51 3.29
C CYS A 201 12.19 2.99 4.55
N ALA A 202 13.50 2.75 4.56
CA ALA A 202 14.41 3.31 5.56
C ALA A 202 15.73 3.72 4.91
N SER A 203 16.31 4.82 5.37
CA SER A 203 17.63 5.27 4.96
C SER A 203 18.20 6.30 5.95
N PRO A 204 18.89 5.88 7.02
CA PRO A 204 19.53 6.83 7.91
C PRO A 204 20.62 7.61 7.15
N GLY A 205 20.62 8.91 7.29
CA GLY A 205 21.61 9.81 6.68
C GLY A 205 21.14 10.47 5.40
N LYS A 206 22.04 10.63 4.41
CA LYS A 206 21.81 11.50 3.24
C LYS A 206 21.08 10.84 2.06
N LYS A 207 20.92 9.53 2.03
CA LYS A 207 20.22 8.88 0.91
C LYS A 207 18.74 8.89 1.16
N ILE A 208 18.01 9.39 0.20
CA ILE A 208 16.55 9.50 0.19
C ILE A 208 16.01 8.54 -0.88
N TRP A 209 14.83 8.02 -0.62
CA TRP A 209 14.04 7.27 -1.59
C TRP A 209 13.09 8.23 -2.28
N ASP A 210 13.25 8.37 -3.59
CA ASP A 210 12.29 9.08 -4.43
C ASP A 210 11.20 8.11 -4.87
N ILE A 211 9.96 8.43 -4.54
CA ILE A 211 8.78 7.59 -4.78
C ILE A 211 7.82 8.37 -5.66
N GLY A 212 7.55 7.83 -6.86
CA GLY A 212 6.56 8.39 -7.79
C GLY A 212 5.15 8.06 -7.34
N ILE A 213 4.27 9.04 -7.37
CA ILE A 213 2.83 8.88 -7.17
C ILE A 213 2.18 8.87 -8.56
N LYS A 214 1.55 7.73 -8.89
CA LYS A 214 0.95 7.51 -10.22
C LYS A 214 -0.21 8.48 -10.47
N ASP A 215 -0.27 8.97 -11.70
CA ASP A 215 -1.42 9.69 -12.20
C ASP A 215 -2.58 8.69 -12.46
N PRO A 216 -3.81 8.96 -11.97
CA PRO A 216 -4.92 8.02 -12.12
C PRO A 216 -5.41 7.83 -13.56
N GLU A 217 -5.10 8.74 -14.47
CA GLU A 217 -5.57 8.72 -15.86
C GLU A 217 -4.46 8.38 -16.88
N SER A 218 -3.21 8.27 -16.42
CA SER A 218 -2.07 7.98 -17.31
C SER A 218 -1.03 7.08 -16.65
N GLU A 219 -0.02 6.67 -17.42
CA GLU A 219 1.12 5.93 -16.89
C GLU A 219 2.22 6.84 -16.30
N ASN A 220 1.99 8.16 -16.29
CA ASN A 220 2.93 9.13 -15.75
C ASN A 220 2.81 9.23 -14.22
N GLU A 221 3.78 9.90 -13.62
CA GLU A 221 3.73 10.30 -12.22
C GLU A 221 3.17 11.73 -12.10
N THR A 222 2.16 11.91 -11.26
CA THR A 222 1.60 13.25 -10.97
C THR A 222 2.42 13.98 -9.91
N SER A 223 3.18 13.24 -9.10
CA SER A 223 4.01 13.77 -8.01
C SER A 223 5.16 12.82 -7.72
N VAL A 224 6.25 13.36 -7.20
CA VAL A 224 7.36 12.56 -6.63
C VAL A 224 7.65 13.08 -5.24
N ILE A 225 7.61 12.17 -4.27
CA ILE A 225 7.95 12.47 -2.88
C ILE A 225 9.28 11.84 -2.50
N SER A 226 9.96 12.45 -1.55
CA SER A 226 11.27 11.98 -1.07
C SER A 226 11.19 11.61 0.40
N LEU A 227 11.44 10.33 0.71
CA LEU A 227 11.37 9.79 2.07
C LEU A 227 12.72 9.25 2.55
N TYR A 228 13.06 9.54 3.82
CA TYR A 228 14.17 8.90 4.53
C TYR A 228 13.71 7.61 5.23
N ASN A 229 12.63 7.72 5.98
CA ASN A 229 11.99 6.65 6.73
C ASN A 229 10.49 6.86 6.70
N GLY A 230 9.75 5.78 6.65
CA GLY A 230 8.29 5.80 6.67
C GLY A 230 7.70 4.97 5.56
N ALA A 231 6.44 5.22 5.31
CA ALA A 231 5.66 4.49 4.33
C ALA A 231 4.79 5.42 3.49
N VAL A 232 4.45 4.98 2.30
CA VAL A 232 3.45 5.60 1.45
C VAL A 232 2.56 4.52 0.86
N SER A 233 1.27 4.78 0.81
CA SER A 233 0.27 3.95 0.16
C SER A 233 -0.72 4.81 -0.62
N THR A 234 -1.31 4.25 -1.68
CA THR A 234 -2.31 4.93 -2.50
C THR A 234 -3.53 4.04 -2.71
N SER A 235 -4.68 4.50 -2.23
CA SER A 235 -5.98 3.93 -2.57
C SER A 235 -6.57 4.65 -3.78
N GLY A 236 -7.05 3.90 -4.77
CA GLY A 236 -7.58 4.47 -6.00
C GLY A 236 -8.77 3.71 -6.58
N SER A 237 -9.72 4.43 -7.18
CA SER A 237 -10.89 3.85 -7.85
C SER A 237 -10.54 3.14 -9.15
N TYR A 238 -9.39 3.45 -9.74
CA TYR A 238 -8.94 2.91 -11.03
C TYR A 238 -8.24 1.54 -10.91
N ALA A 239 -7.83 1.13 -9.72
CA ALA A 239 -7.11 -0.13 -9.52
C ALA A 239 -8.04 -1.35 -9.63
N ASN A 240 -9.22 -1.28 -8.99
CA ASN A 240 -10.20 -2.36 -8.96
C ASN A 240 -11.62 -1.81 -9.19
N PHE A 241 -12.07 -1.89 -10.43
CA PHE A 241 -13.43 -1.47 -10.81
C PHE A 241 -13.98 -2.35 -11.92
N TYR A 242 -15.30 -2.26 -12.14
CA TYR A 242 -15.95 -2.75 -13.35
C TYR A 242 -17.03 -1.77 -13.81
N LYS A 243 -17.40 -1.86 -15.08
CA LYS A 243 -18.49 -1.04 -15.64
C LYS A 243 -19.83 -1.77 -15.52
N SER A 244 -20.83 -1.09 -14.95
CA SER A 244 -22.24 -1.52 -14.93
C SER A 244 -23.06 -0.44 -15.65
N GLY A 245 -23.43 -0.68 -16.90
CA GLY A 245 -24.01 0.33 -17.77
C GLY A 245 -23.07 1.52 -17.97
N SER A 246 -23.54 2.72 -17.65
CA SER A 246 -22.74 3.97 -17.68
C SER A 246 -21.96 4.22 -16.39
N ASN A 247 -22.17 3.43 -15.34
CA ASN A 247 -21.54 3.64 -14.02
C ASN A 247 -20.25 2.82 -13.87
N SER A 248 -19.23 3.43 -13.25
CA SER A 248 -18.08 2.72 -12.75
C SER A 248 -18.34 2.29 -11.31
N VAL A 249 -18.23 0.99 -11.03
CA VAL A 249 -18.41 0.41 -9.70
C VAL A 249 -17.04 0.07 -9.15
N THR A 250 -16.68 0.66 -8.03
CA THR A 250 -15.39 0.45 -7.35
C THR A 250 -15.54 -0.61 -6.25
N HIS A 251 -14.40 -1.19 -5.84
CA HIS A 251 -14.36 -2.14 -4.71
C HIS A 251 -14.58 -1.48 -3.35
N ILE A 252 -14.62 -0.15 -3.29
CA ILE A 252 -14.84 0.59 -2.05
C ILE A 252 -16.35 0.74 -1.85
N VAL A 253 -16.84 0.16 -0.76
CA VAL A 253 -18.26 0.11 -0.41
C VAL A 253 -18.48 0.91 0.88
N ASP A 254 -19.47 1.80 0.89
CA ASP A 254 -19.92 2.44 2.14
C ASP A 254 -20.66 1.40 2.98
N ALA A 255 -20.03 0.94 4.06
CA ALA A 255 -20.53 -0.12 4.93
C ALA A 255 -21.87 0.23 5.62
N ARG A 256 -22.23 1.52 5.73
CA ARG A 256 -23.48 1.97 6.36
C ARG A 256 -24.68 1.87 5.42
N THR A 257 -24.43 1.99 4.11
CA THR A 257 -25.48 1.96 3.08
C THR A 257 -25.44 0.69 2.25
N GLY A 258 -24.35 -0.06 2.31
CA GLY A 258 -24.08 -1.23 1.48
C GLY A 258 -23.88 -0.93 0.00
N LYS A 259 -23.79 0.35 -0.38
CA LYS A 259 -23.65 0.78 -1.78
C LYS A 259 -22.18 1.03 -2.10
N ALA A 260 -21.80 0.79 -3.37
CA ALA A 260 -20.50 1.22 -3.87
C ALA A 260 -20.35 2.74 -3.69
N ALA A 261 -19.21 3.17 -3.19
CA ALA A 261 -18.95 4.57 -2.91
C ALA A 261 -19.02 5.39 -4.21
N LYS A 262 -19.93 6.36 -4.24
CA LYS A 262 -19.97 7.39 -5.29
C LYS A 262 -19.17 8.58 -4.80
N THR A 263 -17.99 8.76 -5.35
CA THR A 263 -17.08 9.83 -4.97
C THR A 263 -16.45 10.48 -6.20
N SER A 264 -16.08 11.75 -6.10
CA SER A 264 -15.23 12.43 -7.09
C SER A 264 -13.77 12.00 -6.97
N LEU A 265 -13.40 11.31 -5.89
CA LEU A 265 -12.02 10.87 -5.64
C LEU A 265 -11.61 9.79 -6.65
N LEU A 266 -10.51 10.02 -7.33
CA LEU A 266 -9.80 9.04 -8.15
C LEU A 266 -8.72 8.33 -7.35
N SER A 267 -7.98 9.07 -6.51
CA SER A 267 -6.99 8.48 -5.61
C SER A 267 -6.76 9.32 -4.35
N VAL A 268 -6.31 8.63 -3.31
CA VAL A 268 -5.79 9.21 -2.06
C VAL A 268 -4.48 8.53 -1.73
N SER A 269 -3.40 9.30 -1.75
CA SER A 269 -2.07 8.84 -1.31
C SER A 269 -1.78 9.37 0.08
N VAL A 270 -1.25 8.52 0.97
CA VAL A 270 -0.93 8.89 2.36
C VAL A 270 0.51 8.53 2.67
N VAL A 271 1.23 9.45 3.31
CA VAL A 271 2.53 9.21 3.92
C VAL A 271 2.34 9.07 5.44
N ALA A 272 2.82 7.95 5.98
CA ALA A 272 2.73 7.65 7.41
C ALA A 272 4.06 7.06 7.94
N ARG A 273 4.10 6.78 9.25
CA ARG A 273 5.27 6.22 9.92
C ARG A 273 5.55 4.78 9.51
N ASP A 274 4.51 4.00 9.25
CA ASP A 274 4.55 2.58 8.91
C ASP A 274 3.52 2.23 7.83
N GLY A 275 3.70 1.07 7.20
CA GLY A 275 2.91 0.63 6.05
C GLY A 275 1.45 0.39 6.40
N ILE A 276 1.18 -0.25 7.53
CA ILE A 276 -0.21 -0.52 7.95
C ILE A 276 -1.01 0.76 8.18
N ALA A 277 -0.36 1.82 8.69
CA ALA A 277 -1.02 3.12 8.86
C ALA A 277 -1.22 3.84 7.52
N ALA A 278 -0.22 3.81 6.63
CA ALA A 278 -0.34 4.43 5.31
C ALA A 278 -1.46 3.79 4.48
N ASP A 279 -1.50 2.46 4.43
CA ASP A 279 -2.47 1.65 3.70
C ASP A 279 -3.90 1.86 4.25
N GLY A 280 -4.06 1.68 5.57
CA GLY A 280 -5.35 1.86 6.23
C GLY A 280 -5.88 3.29 6.13
N LEU A 281 -5.04 4.30 6.34
CA LEU A 281 -5.46 5.70 6.25
C LEU A 281 -5.82 6.11 4.82
N SER A 282 -5.09 5.65 3.79
CA SER A 282 -5.42 5.96 2.40
C SER A 282 -6.81 5.44 2.04
N THR A 283 -7.15 4.20 2.47
CA THR A 283 -8.48 3.61 2.25
C THR A 283 -9.54 4.29 3.12
N MET A 284 -9.27 4.54 4.40
CA MET A 284 -10.21 5.25 5.27
C MET A 284 -10.57 6.64 4.72
N LEU A 285 -9.57 7.43 4.31
CA LEU A 285 -9.78 8.75 3.75
C LEU A 285 -10.55 8.71 2.42
N PHE A 286 -10.36 7.65 1.64
CA PHE A 286 -11.13 7.42 0.42
C PHE A 286 -12.61 7.11 0.71
N CYS A 287 -12.92 6.46 1.85
CA CYS A 287 -14.30 6.19 2.29
C CYS A 287 -15.02 7.42 2.84
N LEU A 288 -14.30 8.48 3.21
CA LEU A 288 -14.89 9.71 3.71
C LEU A 288 -15.42 10.60 2.56
N PRO A 289 -16.42 11.47 2.81
CA PRO A 289 -16.69 12.58 1.91
C PRO A 289 -15.40 13.39 1.69
N PRO A 290 -15.09 13.81 0.45
CA PRO A 290 -13.81 14.48 0.15
C PRO A 290 -13.49 15.66 1.06
N GLU A 291 -14.51 16.49 1.39
CA GLU A 291 -14.33 17.66 2.24
C GLU A 291 -14.10 17.32 3.73
N GLU A 292 -14.52 16.13 4.18
CA GLU A 292 -14.17 15.62 5.51
C GLU A 292 -12.76 15.03 5.50
N GLY A 293 -12.43 14.20 4.50
CA GLY A 293 -11.13 13.59 4.35
C GLY A 293 -9.98 14.60 4.28
N LYS A 294 -10.16 15.69 3.54
CA LYS A 294 -9.17 16.77 3.41
C LYS A 294 -8.90 17.53 4.71
N LYS A 295 -9.82 17.48 5.68
CA LYS A 295 -9.64 18.08 7.00
C LYS A 295 -8.98 17.15 8.01
N PHE A 296 -8.85 15.88 7.66
CA PHE A 296 -8.21 14.91 8.54
C PHE A 296 -6.71 15.23 8.69
N PRO A 297 -6.14 15.15 9.89
CA PRO A 297 -4.74 15.49 10.14
C PRO A 297 -3.79 14.40 9.62
N ALA A 298 -3.67 14.28 8.30
CA ALA A 298 -2.78 13.34 7.63
C ALA A 298 -1.92 14.05 6.57
N ASN A 299 -0.74 13.49 6.30
CA ASN A 299 0.08 13.87 5.16
C ASN A 299 -0.48 13.16 3.93
N ALA A 300 -1.40 13.79 3.22
CA ALA A 300 -2.14 13.15 2.15
C ALA A 300 -2.22 14.00 0.89
N MET A 301 -2.34 13.32 -0.25
CA MET A 301 -2.66 13.92 -1.55
C MET A 301 -3.93 13.28 -2.09
N PHE A 302 -4.92 14.12 -2.39
CA PHE A 302 -6.21 13.75 -2.97
C PHE A 302 -6.22 14.18 -4.44
N ILE A 303 -6.61 13.28 -5.32
CA ILE A 303 -6.87 13.57 -6.73
C ILE A 303 -8.36 13.32 -7.00
N GLU A 304 -9.04 14.32 -7.50
CA GLU A 304 -10.47 14.32 -7.78
C GLU A 304 -10.75 14.65 -9.23
N GLU A 305 -11.83 14.11 -9.78
CA GLU A 305 -12.42 14.57 -11.03
C GLU A 305 -13.54 15.57 -10.72
N VAL A 306 -13.37 16.83 -11.14
CA VAL A 306 -14.35 17.91 -10.96
C VAL A 306 -14.59 18.61 -12.30
N GLY A 307 -15.79 18.44 -12.85
CA GLY A 307 -16.15 19.06 -14.13
C GLY A 307 -15.28 18.59 -15.30
N GLY A 308 -14.88 17.33 -15.33
CA GLY A 308 -14.03 16.73 -16.38
C GLY A 308 -12.56 17.16 -16.31
N LYS A 309 -12.11 17.65 -15.15
CA LYS A 309 -10.70 18.04 -14.91
C LYS A 309 -10.19 17.43 -13.60
N LEU A 310 -8.92 17.05 -13.60
CA LEU A 310 -8.25 16.62 -12.37
C LEU A 310 -7.98 17.82 -11.46
N LYS A 311 -8.34 17.67 -10.21
CA LYS A 311 -8.02 18.59 -9.13
C LYS A 311 -7.21 17.87 -8.06
N THR A 312 -6.02 18.36 -7.77
CA THR A 312 -5.16 17.85 -6.70
C THR A 312 -5.25 18.73 -5.46
N THR A 313 -5.45 18.12 -4.30
CA THR A 313 -5.40 18.77 -2.99
C THR A 313 -4.39 18.05 -2.10
N LYS A 314 -3.53 18.80 -1.43
CA LYS A 314 -2.47 18.28 -0.54
C LYS A 314 -2.72 18.75 0.88
N THR A 315 -2.49 17.87 1.87
CA THR A 315 -2.72 18.15 3.30
C THR A 315 -1.49 17.81 4.13
N GLY A 316 -1.43 18.35 5.34
CA GLY A 316 -0.31 18.15 6.26
C GLY A 316 1.02 18.66 5.68
N GLU A 317 2.07 17.85 5.86
CA GLU A 317 3.42 18.17 5.40
C GLU A 317 3.73 17.71 3.97
N TRP A 318 2.71 17.28 3.17
CA TRP A 318 2.93 16.71 1.83
C TRP A 318 3.80 17.60 0.93
N GLU A 319 3.53 18.89 0.88
CA GLU A 319 4.30 19.82 0.06
C GLU A 319 5.79 19.90 0.46
N ASN A 320 6.10 19.69 1.73
CA ASN A 320 7.49 19.70 2.21
C ASN A 320 8.27 18.49 1.69
N LEU A 321 7.61 17.34 1.51
CA LEU A 321 8.20 16.13 0.92
C LEU A 321 8.57 16.32 -0.55
N GLU A 322 7.77 17.09 -1.30
CA GLU A 322 8.07 17.44 -2.70
C GLU A 322 9.13 18.55 -2.81
N LYS A 323 9.04 19.60 -2.03
CA LYS A 323 9.97 20.75 -2.04
C LYS A 323 11.39 20.35 -1.68
N TRP A 324 11.56 19.29 -0.90
CA TRP A 324 12.89 18.79 -0.56
C TRP A 324 13.65 18.32 -1.82
N ARG A 325 12.98 17.66 -2.77
CA ARG A 325 13.57 17.25 -4.05
C ARG A 325 14.02 18.45 -4.89
N ALA A 326 13.17 19.46 -5.02
CA ALA A 326 13.49 20.68 -5.79
C ALA A 326 14.76 21.38 -5.28
N LYS A 327 15.00 21.38 -3.95
CA LYS A 327 16.22 21.92 -3.35
C LYS A 327 17.47 21.09 -3.68
N GLN A 328 17.35 19.77 -3.76
CA GLN A 328 18.49 18.90 -4.12
C GLN A 328 18.83 19.02 -5.61
N ASP A 329 17.84 19.04 -6.49
CA ASP A 329 18.08 19.18 -7.93
C ASP A 329 18.73 20.54 -8.25
N SER A 330 18.38 21.61 -7.52
CA SER A 330 19.03 22.92 -7.67
C SER A 330 20.51 22.94 -7.22
N ASN A 331 20.89 22.04 -6.29
CA ASN A 331 22.26 21.90 -5.81
C ASN A 331 23.10 20.93 -6.67
N LEU A 332 22.47 20.18 -7.60
CA LEU A 332 23.13 19.20 -8.47
C LEU A 332 23.39 19.74 -9.88
N ARG A 333 22.88 20.92 -10.23
CA ARG A 333 23.25 21.56 -11.49
C ARG A 333 24.59 22.28 -11.28
N PRO A 334 25.63 21.95 -12.06
CA PRO A 334 26.80 22.80 -12.12
C PRO A 334 26.30 24.18 -12.59
N THR A 335 26.62 25.20 -11.85
CA THR A 335 26.64 26.55 -12.41
C THR A 335 27.70 26.56 -13.49
N ASP A 336 27.33 26.85 -14.73
CA ASP A 336 28.22 27.10 -15.87
C ASP A 336 29.31 28.10 -15.54
#